data_690569824cafe96106b9c00f4ba31123
#
_entry.id   690569824cafe96106b9c00f4ba31123
#
_cell.length_a   1.000
_cell.length_b   1.000
_cell.length_c   1.000
_cell.angle_alpha   90.00
_cell.angle_beta   90.00
_cell.angle_gamma   90.00
#
_symmetry.space_group_name_H-M   'P 1'
#
loop_
_entity.id
_entity.type
_entity.pdbx_description
1 polymer ?
#
loop_
_entity_poly.entity_id
_entity_poly.type
_entity_poly.pdbx_seq_one_letter_code
_entity_poly.pdbx_strand_id
1 'polypeptide(L)'
;HEVYFDKGTQFDWVKDEMTQGSWLELRSFLRYEDMSLGVGYNGKVMPFAPGCQVIATIFEDDEVANFHAMAMAGWEPHTTGKSKECAECHFNPATLGFGRGLLDYKDGVLNFTPYYDSVKSGQPFSYPIDAFVSPSGEQFQTTSRDLARAFNKDEIYKITDAYKCIICHRNWDDKIYLDYNASKEKFELGLTPCLK
;
A
#
# COMPACT_ATOMS: atom_id res chain seq x y z
N HIS A 1 -10.94 2.60 5.31
CA HIS A 1 -12.09 1.82 5.76
C HIS A 1 -12.69 2.48 6.99
N GLU A 2 -13.96 2.77 6.95
CA GLU A 2 -14.72 3.21 8.11
C GLU A 2 -15.63 2.08 8.56
N VAL A 3 -15.73 1.92 9.87
CA VAL A 3 -16.57 0.91 10.50
C VAL A 3 -17.78 1.59 11.08
N TYR A 4 -18.96 1.17 10.67
CA TYR A 4 -20.23 1.68 11.13
C TYR A 4 -20.97 0.62 11.90
N PHE A 5 -21.59 1.05 13.01
CA PHE A 5 -22.60 0.25 13.68
C PHE A 5 -23.97 0.71 13.20
N ASP A 6 -24.64 -0.14 12.47
CA ASP A 6 -26.03 0.07 12.11
C ASP A 6 -26.94 -0.71 13.07
N LYS A 7 -28.08 -0.09 13.40
CA LYS A 7 -29.15 -0.74 14.15
C LYS A 7 -30.31 -0.95 13.24
N GLY A 8 -30.62 -2.17 12.97
CA GLY A 8 -31.71 -2.47 12.07
C GLY A 8 -32.05 -3.95 11.99
N THR A 9 -32.76 -4.29 10.95
CA THR A 9 -33.08 -5.66 10.62
C THR A 9 -32.30 -6.08 9.39
N GLN A 10 -31.54 -7.15 9.49
CA GLN A 10 -30.80 -7.72 8.39
C GLN A 10 -31.08 -9.21 8.27
N PHE A 11 -30.87 -9.76 7.08
CA PHE A 11 -31.00 -11.19 6.84
C PHE A 11 -29.74 -11.90 7.37
N ASP A 12 -29.96 -12.82 8.28
CA ASP A 12 -28.90 -13.69 8.81
C ASP A 12 -28.81 -14.95 7.92
N TRP A 13 -27.81 -15.00 7.08
CA TRP A 13 -27.59 -16.09 6.13
C TRP A 13 -27.27 -17.44 6.80
N VAL A 14 -26.78 -17.40 8.03
CA VAL A 14 -26.47 -18.64 8.77
C VAL A 14 -27.73 -19.26 9.33
N LYS A 15 -28.64 -18.43 9.83
CA LYS A 15 -29.91 -18.87 10.41
C LYS A 15 -31.07 -18.90 9.42
N ASP A 16 -30.85 -18.39 8.21
CA ASP A 16 -31.90 -18.23 7.16
C ASP A 16 -33.12 -17.46 7.67
N GLU A 17 -32.89 -16.40 8.43
CA GLU A 17 -33.94 -15.60 9.05
C GLU A 17 -33.60 -14.12 9.11
N MET A 18 -34.62 -13.27 9.25
CA MET A 18 -34.44 -11.83 9.52
C MET A 18 -34.20 -11.63 11.00
N THR A 19 -33.05 -11.02 11.35
CA THR A 19 -32.69 -10.72 12.72
C THR A 19 -32.62 -9.23 12.96
N GLN A 20 -32.98 -8.81 14.18
CA GLN A 20 -32.80 -7.43 14.65
C GLN A 20 -31.58 -7.34 15.56
N GLY A 21 -30.82 -6.26 15.44
CA GLY A 21 -29.65 -6.08 16.27
C GLY A 21 -28.81 -4.90 15.85
N SER A 22 -27.60 -4.88 16.41
CA SER A 22 -26.56 -3.95 15.97
C SER A 22 -25.64 -4.67 14.99
N TRP A 23 -25.47 -4.08 13.84
CA TRP A 23 -24.67 -4.64 12.77
C TRP A 23 -23.41 -3.82 12.56
N LEU A 24 -22.32 -4.51 12.32
CA LEU A 24 -21.06 -3.90 11.95
C LEU A 24 -20.98 -3.85 10.43
N GLU A 25 -21.00 -2.65 9.87
CA GLU A 25 -20.82 -2.45 8.43
C GLU A 25 -19.43 -1.88 8.18
N LEU A 26 -18.67 -2.56 7.34
CA LEU A 26 -17.38 -2.08 6.85
C LEU A 26 -17.59 -1.40 5.50
N ARG A 27 -17.39 -0.08 5.46
CA ARG A 27 -17.39 0.69 4.22
C ARG A 27 -15.99 1.04 3.80
N SER A 28 -15.69 0.78 2.54
CA SER A 28 -14.42 1.13 1.92
C SER A 28 -14.58 2.41 1.12
N PHE A 29 -13.79 3.43 1.47
CA PHE A 29 -13.70 4.65 0.68
C PHE A 29 -12.38 4.65 -0.10
N LEU A 30 -12.46 4.93 -1.38
CA LEU A 30 -11.27 5.18 -2.19
C LEU A 30 -10.68 6.52 -1.76
N ARG A 31 -9.46 6.46 -1.23
CA ARG A 31 -8.65 7.65 -0.97
C ARG A 31 -7.64 7.78 -2.09
N TYR A 32 -7.89 8.71 -2.96
CA TYR A 32 -7.06 8.93 -4.14
C TYR A 32 -5.66 9.44 -3.80
N GLU A 33 -5.51 10.05 -2.63
CA GLU A 33 -4.23 10.59 -2.18
C GLU A 33 -3.20 9.52 -1.82
N ASP A 34 -3.69 8.37 -1.35
CA ASP A 34 -2.86 7.30 -0.78
C ASP A 34 -3.04 5.96 -1.50
N MET A 35 -3.33 5.99 -2.80
CA MET A 35 -3.45 4.77 -3.58
C MET A 35 -2.11 4.07 -3.69
N SER A 36 -2.13 2.76 -3.51
CA SER A 36 -0.97 1.91 -3.78
C SER A 36 -0.60 1.97 -5.26
N LEU A 37 0.67 2.05 -5.55
CA LEU A 37 1.18 1.88 -6.90
C LEU A 37 1.70 0.45 -7.07
N GLY A 38 1.73 0.01 -8.31
CA GLY A 38 2.28 -1.29 -8.71
C GLY A 38 2.53 -1.33 -10.20
N VAL A 39 2.81 -2.50 -10.71
CA VAL A 39 3.03 -2.74 -12.14
C VAL A 39 1.74 -3.28 -12.74
N GLY A 40 1.20 -2.57 -13.70
CA GLY A 40 0.00 -2.96 -14.41
C GLY A 40 0.24 -4.04 -15.47
N TYR A 41 -0.85 -4.53 -16.03
CA TYR A 41 -0.85 -5.56 -17.08
C TYR A 41 -0.03 -5.18 -18.34
N ASN A 42 0.19 -3.88 -18.53
CA ASN A 42 0.98 -3.34 -19.64
C ASN A 42 2.46 -3.09 -19.27
N GLY A 43 2.91 -3.54 -18.08
CA GLY A 43 4.26 -3.37 -17.57
C GLY A 43 4.60 -1.95 -17.08
N LYS A 44 3.62 -1.05 -17.05
CA LYS A 44 3.81 0.32 -16.56
C LYS A 44 3.34 0.47 -15.12
N VAL A 45 3.91 1.45 -14.43
CA VAL A 45 3.43 1.84 -13.09
C VAL A 45 2.03 2.41 -13.22
N MET A 46 1.13 1.91 -12.40
CA MET A 46 -0.25 2.38 -12.31
C MET A 46 -0.78 2.30 -10.87
N PRO A 47 -1.81 3.09 -10.55
CA PRO A 47 -2.46 2.99 -9.25
C PRO A 47 -3.33 1.73 -9.16
N PHE A 48 -3.39 1.21 -7.93
CA PHE A 48 -4.24 0.08 -7.57
C PHE A 48 -5.17 0.47 -6.42
N ALA A 49 -6.39 0.02 -6.50
CA ALA A 49 -7.38 0.17 -5.46
C ALA A 49 -7.92 -1.20 -5.03
N PRO A 50 -8.37 -1.36 -3.77
CA PRO A 50 -9.09 -2.54 -3.36
C PRO A 50 -10.35 -2.72 -4.22
N GLY A 51 -10.40 -3.79 -5.00
CA GLY A 51 -11.58 -4.12 -5.82
C GLY A 51 -12.59 -4.91 -5.01
N CYS A 52 -12.23 -6.12 -4.58
CA CYS A 52 -13.06 -6.97 -3.75
C CYS A 52 -12.30 -7.36 -2.49
N GLN A 53 -12.98 -7.35 -1.35
CA GLN A 53 -12.43 -7.77 -0.07
C GLN A 53 -13.35 -8.77 0.58
N VAL A 54 -12.79 -9.86 1.08
CA VAL A 54 -13.49 -10.86 1.89
C VAL A 54 -12.79 -10.93 3.24
N ILE A 55 -13.55 -10.74 4.29
CA ILE A 55 -13.12 -10.98 5.67
C ILE A 55 -14.10 -11.98 6.25
N ALA A 56 -13.60 -13.08 6.75
CA ALA A 56 -14.39 -14.10 7.40
C ALA A 56 -13.74 -14.55 8.70
N THR A 57 -14.57 -14.79 9.70
CA THR A 57 -14.18 -15.49 10.92
C THR A 57 -14.90 -16.83 10.92
N ILE A 58 -14.15 -17.90 10.96
CA ILE A 58 -14.65 -19.26 10.93
C ILE A 58 -14.48 -19.84 12.32
N PHE A 59 -15.55 -20.43 12.84
CA PHE A 59 -15.57 -21.14 14.12
C PHE A 59 -15.76 -22.62 13.82
N GLU A 60 -14.81 -23.44 14.18
CA GLU A 60 -14.85 -24.88 13.99
C GLU A 60 -14.18 -25.54 15.20
N ASP A 61 -14.90 -26.44 15.87
CA ASP A 61 -14.39 -27.26 16.98
C ASP A 61 -13.61 -26.46 18.06
N ASP A 62 -14.17 -25.36 18.55
CA ASP A 62 -13.56 -24.42 19.51
C ASP A 62 -12.33 -23.64 18.98
N GLU A 63 -11.99 -23.80 17.71
CA GLU A 63 -10.98 -22.99 17.05
C GLU A 63 -11.59 -21.80 16.28
N VAL A 64 -10.86 -20.70 16.25
CA VAL A 64 -11.25 -19.51 15.52
C VAL A 64 -10.21 -19.23 14.44
N ALA A 65 -10.63 -19.32 13.19
CA ALA A 65 -9.80 -18.95 12.05
C ALA A 65 -10.30 -17.65 11.43
N ASN A 66 -9.40 -16.69 11.30
CA ASN A 66 -9.67 -15.46 10.58
C ASN A 66 -9.12 -15.56 9.16
N PHE A 67 -9.94 -15.23 8.19
CA PHE A 67 -9.58 -15.22 6.79
C PHE A 67 -9.74 -13.82 6.24
N HIS A 68 -8.74 -13.36 5.49
CA HIS A 68 -8.80 -12.12 4.74
C HIS A 68 -8.22 -12.34 3.35
N ALA A 69 -8.97 -11.94 2.34
CA ALA A 69 -8.50 -11.89 0.97
C ALA A 69 -8.98 -10.61 0.30
N MET A 70 -8.12 -10.02 -0.52
CA MET A 70 -8.40 -8.80 -1.27
C MET A 70 -7.85 -8.94 -2.69
N ALA A 71 -8.62 -8.50 -3.68
CA ALA A 71 -8.14 -8.36 -5.04
C ALA A 71 -7.88 -6.89 -5.34
N MET A 72 -6.64 -6.56 -5.60
CA MET A 72 -6.23 -5.21 -6.01
C MET A 72 -6.51 -5.00 -7.48
N ALA A 73 -7.30 -3.99 -7.80
CA ALA A 73 -7.66 -3.63 -9.16
C ALA A 73 -6.79 -2.47 -9.64
N GLY A 74 -6.09 -2.68 -10.74
CA GLY A 74 -5.41 -1.60 -11.44
C GLY A 74 -6.43 -0.61 -11.99
N TRP A 75 -6.18 0.66 -11.78
CA TRP A 75 -7.12 1.73 -12.09
C TRP A 75 -6.50 2.78 -13.02
N GLU A 76 -7.25 3.12 -14.07
CA GLU A 76 -6.90 4.19 -15.01
C GLU A 76 -7.83 5.37 -14.75
N PRO A 77 -7.38 6.41 -14.01
CA PRO A 77 -8.23 7.54 -13.69
C PRO A 77 -8.55 8.38 -14.93
N HIS A 78 -9.79 8.79 -15.07
CA HIS A 78 -10.24 9.68 -16.15
C HIS A 78 -10.00 11.16 -15.85
N THR A 79 -9.69 11.48 -14.59
CA THR A 79 -9.40 12.84 -14.13
C THR A 79 -8.07 12.86 -13.41
N THR A 80 -7.35 13.97 -13.56
CA THR A 80 -6.09 14.22 -12.88
C THR A 80 -6.22 15.44 -11.99
N GLY A 81 -5.60 15.38 -10.82
CA GLY A 81 -5.45 16.52 -9.91
C GLY A 81 -4.09 17.20 -10.09
N LYS A 82 -3.65 17.89 -9.05
CA LYS A 82 -2.28 18.39 -8.99
C LYS A 82 -1.28 17.24 -8.97
N SER A 83 -0.12 17.44 -9.57
CA SER A 83 0.98 16.47 -9.48
C SER A 83 1.37 16.27 -8.02
N LYS A 84 1.67 15.05 -7.67
CA LYS A 84 2.24 14.68 -6.38
C LYS A 84 3.65 15.21 -6.26
N GLU A 85 4.06 15.55 -5.04
CA GLU A 85 5.48 15.79 -4.75
C GLU A 85 6.27 14.48 -4.81
N CYS A 86 7.57 14.57 -5.07
CA CYS A 86 8.42 13.38 -5.21
C CYS A 86 8.32 12.43 -4.00
N ALA A 87 8.35 12.99 -2.79
CA ALA A 87 8.28 12.20 -1.55
C ALA A 87 6.94 11.49 -1.36
N GLU A 88 5.84 12.02 -1.90
CA GLU A 88 4.51 11.40 -1.82
C GLU A 88 4.40 10.08 -2.60
N CYS A 89 5.32 9.85 -3.54
CA CYS A 89 5.41 8.57 -4.26
C CYS A 89 6.64 7.76 -3.82
N HIS A 90 7.79 8.40 -3.63
CA HIS A 90 9.04 7.71 -3.35
C HIS A 90 9.25 7.35 -1.87
N PHE A 91 8.51 7.99 -0.95
CA PHE A 91 8.66 7.74 0.49
C PHE A 91 7.32 7.73 1.23
N ASN A 92 6.26 7.38 0.56
CA ASN A 92 4.96 7.17 1.19
C ASN A 92 4.66 5.66 1.25
N PRO A 93 4.54 5.06 2.44
CA PRO A 93 4.36 3.62 2.57
C PRO A 93 3.05 3.13 1.95
N ALA A 94 1.97 3.90 2.02
CA ALA A 94 0.72 3.54 1.38
C ALA A 94 0.85 3.51 -0.15
N THR A 95 1.53 4.50 -0.73
CA THR A 95 1.79 4.57 -2.17
C THR A 95 2.72 3.44 -2.63
N LEU A 96 3.71 3.06 -1.81
CA LEU A 96 4.59 1.91 -2.08
C LEU A 96 3.88 0.56 -1.94
N GLY A 97 2.68 0.55 -1.39
CA GLY A 97 1.90 -0.66 -1.19
C GLY A 97 2.08 -1.35 0.16
N PHE A 98 2.80 -0.72 1.11
CA PHE A 98 3.02 -1.32 2.44
C PHE A 98 1.82 -1.12 3.38
N GLY A 99 0.81 -0.36 2.95
CA GLY A 99 -0.26 0.12 3.82
C GLY A 99 0.17 1.33 4.63
N ARG A 100 -0.65 1.71 5.61
CA ARG A 100 -0.41 2.89 6.45
C ARG A 100 0.60 2.62 7.53
N GLY A 101 1.58 3.51 7.64
CA GLY A 101 2.64 3.38 8.62
C GLY A 101 3.70 4.48 8.49
N LEU A 102 4.80 4.27 9.18
CA LEU A 102 6.00 5.10 9.08
C LEU A 102 7.07 4.36 8.31
N LEU A 103 7.67 5.06 7.36
CA LEU A 103 8.93 4.66 6.75
C LEU A 103 10.07 5.39 7.44
N ASP A 104 11.12 4.64 7.71
CA ASP A 104 12.36 5.14 8.27
C ASP A 104 13.55 4.51 7.55
N TYR A 105 14.57 5.33 7.32
CA TYR A 105 15.83 4.89 6.76
C TYR A 105 16.89 4.96 7.85
N LYS A 106 17.26 3.80 8.41
CA LYS A 106 18.27 3.72 9.44
C LYS A 106 19.40 2.80 8.99
N ASP A 107 20.62 3.31 9.06
CA ASP A 107 21.84 2.59 8.67
C ASP A 107 21.79 2.00 7.24
N GLY A 108 21.14 2.71 6.32
CA GLY A 108 20.96 2.26 4.94
C GLY A 108 19.88 1.20 4.74
N VAL A 109 19.15 0.84 5.79
CA VAL A 109 18.05 -0.12 5.74
C VAL A 109 16.70 0.61 5.81
N LEU A 110 15.82 0.26 4.89
CA LEU A 110 14.44 0.71 4.91
C LEU A 110 13.65 -0.06 5.96
N ASN A 111 13.13 0.65 6.95
CA ASN A 111 12.26 0.10 7.98
C ASN A 111 10.84 0.61 7.77
N PHE A 112 9.88 -0.27 7.99
CA PHE A 112 8.46 0.07 7.97
C PHE A 112 7.81 -0.33 9.30
N THR A 113 7.15 0.64 9.93
CA THR A 113 6.37 0.41 11.15
C THR A 113 4.90 0.70 10.84
N PRO A 114 4.03 -0.32 10.79
CA PRO A 114 2.61 -0.11 10.53
C PRO A 114 1.95 0.64 11.68
N TYR A 115 1.03 1.55 11.39
CA TYR A 115 0.17 2.17 12.40
C TYR A 115 -0.85 1.21 12.97
N TYR A 116 -1.08 0.14 12.27
CA TYR A 116 -2.15 -0.80 12.53
C TYR A 116 -1.57 -2.17 12.80
N ASP A 117 -1.80 -2.66 13.99
CA ASP A 117 -1.39 -4.02 14.35
C ASP A 117 -2.54 -4.99 14.04
N SER A 118 -2.44 -5.67 12.90
CA SER A 118 -3.45 -6.60 12.45
C SER A 118 -3.58 -7.82 13.36
N VAL A 119 -2.50 -8.24 14.02
CA VAL A 119 -2.54 -9.35 14.99
C VAL A 119 -3.40 -8.98 16.20
N LYS A 120 -3.25 -7.77 16.74
CA LYS A 120 -4.10 -7.26 17.83
C LYS A 120 -5.58 -7.15 17.45
N SER A 121 -5.87 -6.96 16.18
CA SER A 121 -7.24 -6.96 15.67
C SER A 121 -7.77 -8.34 15.28
N GLY A 122 -7.04 -9.42 15.61
CA GLY A 122 -7.44 -10.79 15.34
C GLY A 122 -7.19 -11.27 13.91
N GLN A 123 -6.36 -10.56 13.15
CA GLN A 123 -5.96 -11.00 11.80
C GLN A 123 -4.72 -11.90 11.87
N PRO A 124 -4.58 -12.88 10.96
CA PRO A 124 -3.49 -13.85 11.01
C PRO A 124 -2.14 -13.33 10.51
N PHE A 125 -2.04 -12.09 10.08
CA PHE A 125 -0.84 -11.51 9.50
C PHE A 125 -0.44 -10.23 10.20
N SER A 126 0.86 -9.95 10.24
CA SER A 126 1.47 -8.82 10.94
C SER A 126 1.54 -7.52 10.14
N TYR A 127 0.92 -7.47 8.97
CA TYR A 127 0.89 -6.28 8.11
C TYR A 127 -0.50 -5.63 8.11
N PRO A 128 -0.60 -4.32 7.79
CA PRO A 128 -1.88 -3.67 7.65
C PRO A 128 -2.79 -4.38 6.64
N ILE A 129 -4.08 -4.38 6.90
CA ILE A 129 -5.08 -5.02 6.04
C ILE A 129 -5.10 -4.44 4.62
N ASP A 130 -4.66 -3.19 4.46
CA ASP A 130 -4.52 -2.47 3.21
C ASP A 130 -3.14 -2.63 2.55
N ALA A 131 -2.27 -3.48 3.11
CA ALA A 131 -0.98 -3.76 2.52
C ALA A 131 -1.12 -4.60 1.25
N PHE A 132 -0.52 -4.15 0.16
CA PHE A 132 -0.43 -4.85 -1.11
C PHE A 132 0.84 -5.71 -1.19
N VAL A 133 1.92 -5.19 -0.60
CA VAL A 133 3.24 -5.81 -0.64
C VAL A 133 4.02 -5.50 0.65
N SER A 134 4.95 -6.38 1.01
CA SER A 134 5.93 -6.13 2.07
C SER A 134 7.09 -5.27 1.59
N PRO A 135 7.87 -4.66 2.48
CA PRO A 135 9.13 -4.00 2.11
C PRO A 135 10.15 -4.95 1.46
N SER A 136 10.03 -6.25 1.67
CA SER A 136 10.87 -7.28 1.02
C SER A 136 10.36 -7.70 -0.36
N GLY A 137 9.23 -7.15 -0.83
CA GLY A 137 8.67 -7.45 -2.14
C GLY A 137 7.76 -8.68 -2.18
N GLU A 138 7.33 -9.19 -1.02
CA GLU A 138 6.34 -10.25 -0.94
C GLU A 138 4.94 -9.68 -1.14
N GLN A 139 4.25 -10.13 -2.17
CA GLN A 139 2.90 -9.67 -2.47
C GLN A 139 1.88 -10.39 -1.58
N PHE A 140 1.05 -9.64 -0.86
CA PHE A 140 0.04 -10.18 0.04
C PHE A 140 -1.31 -10.36 -0.62
N GLN A 141 -1.66 -9.46 -1.53
CA GLN A 141 -2.99 -9.44 -2.14
C GLN A 141 -2.91 -9.86 -3.60
N THR A 142 -3.93 -10.55 -4.06
CA THR A 142 -4.08 -10.89 -5.48
C THR A 142 -4.39 -9.64 -6.31
N THR A 143 -4.29 -9.77 -7.61
CA THR A 143 -4.72 -8.73 -8.54
C THR A 143 -5.90 -9.20 -9.37
N SER A 144 -6.76 -8.27 -9.77
CA SER A 144 -7.95 -8.56 -10.58
C SER A 144 -7.64 -8.83 -12.06
N ARG A 145 -6.39 -8.64 -12.48
CA ARG A 145 -5.94 -8.86 -13.87
C ARG A 145 -4.63 -9.62 -13.89
N ASP A 146 -4.53 -10.53 -14.85
CA ASP A 146 -3.28 -11.24 -15.11
C ASP A 146 -2.14 -10.26 -15.46
N LEU A 147 -0.92 -10.63 -15.10
CA LEU A 147 0.29 -9.84 -15.27
C LEU A 147 0.38 -8.55 -14.46
N ALA A 148 -0.70 -8.11 -13.83
CA ALA A 148 -0.64 -7.01 -12.87
C ALA A 148 -0.13 -7.52 -11.52
N ARG A 149 0.70 -6.72 -10.86
CA ARG A 149 1.35 -7.11 -9.59
C ARG A 149 1.79 -5.91 -8.76
N ALA A 150 2.07 -6.15 -7.51
CA ALA A 150 2.80 -5.20 -6.67
C ALA A 150 4.25 -5.00 -7.15
N PHE A 151 4.92 -4.00 -6.61
CA PHE A 151 6.36 -3.84 -6.82
C PHE A 151 7.13 -5.01 -6.21
N ASN A 152 8.14 -5.49 -6.90
CA ASN A 152 9.10 -6.44 -6.35
C ASN A 152 10.17 -5.72 -5.52
N LYS A 153 11.04 -6.48 -4.86
CA LYS A 153 12.10 -5.96 -4.00
C LYS A 153 13.03 -4.97 -4.70
N ASP A 154 13.43 -5.28 -5.94
CA ASP A 154 14.37 -4.44 -6.66
C ASP A 154 13.73 -3.12 -7.12
N GLU A 155 12.44 -3.16 -7.47
CA GLU A 155 11.66 -1.98 -7.80
C GLU A 155 11.45 -1.11 -6.57
N ILE A 156 11.08 -1.68 -5.43
CA ILE A 156 10.95 -0.99 -4.15
C ILE A 156 12.27 -0.30 -3.80
N TYR A 157 13.39 -1.04 -3.90
CA TYR A 157 14.70 -0.48 -3.63
C TYR A 157 15.02 0.71 -4.54
N LYS A 158 14.80 0.59 -5.85
CA LYS A 158 15.04 1.69 -6.79
C LYS A 158 14.19 2.93 -6.50
N ILE A 159 12.90 2.71 -6.17
CA ILE A 159 11.98 3.81 -5.86
C ILE A 159 12.41 4.52 -4.58
N THR A 160 12.74 3.77 -3.53
CA THR A 160 13.08 4.34 -2.23
C THR A 160 14.53 4.88 -2.17
N ASP A 161 15.45 4.35 -2.97
CA ASP A 161 16.81 4.86 -3.04
C ASP A 161 16.87 6.31 -3.57
N ALA A 162 15.95 6.68 -4.45
CA ALA A 162 15.80 8.05 -4.94
C ALA A 162 15.49 9.06 -3.81
N TYR A 163 14.94 8.61 -2.69
CA TYR A 163 14.63 9.48 -1.55
C TYR A 163 15.84 10.20 -0.99
N LYS A 164 17.01 9.63 -1.03
CA LYS A 164 18.26 10.25 -0.59
C LYS A 164 18.54 11.57 -1.31
N CYS A 165 18.17 11.65 -2.58
CA CYS A 165 18.31 12.87 -3.38
C CYS A 165 17.11 13.81 -3.18
N ILE A 166 15.91 13.27 -3.09
CA ILE A 166 14.64 14.01 -2.99
C ILE A 166 14.57 14.86 -1.73
N ILE A 167 15.22 14.49 -0.64
CA ILE A 167 15.26 15.30 0.59
C ILE A 167 15.76 16.72 0.31
N CYS A 168 16.76 16.88 -0.54
CA CYS A 168 17.36 18.16 -0.89
C CYS A 168 16.85 18.69 -2.25
N HIS A 169 16.63 17.81 -3.20
CA HIS A 169 16.26 18.10 -4.59
C HIS A 169 14.76 17.82 -4.81
N ARG A 170 13.91 18.66 -4.24
CA ARG A 170 12.45 18.47 -4.23
C ARG A 170 11.76 18.81 -5.53
N ASN A 171 12.40 19.65 -6.35
CA ASN A 171 11.80 20.12 -7.60
C ASN A 171 12.14 19.16 -8.73
N TRP A 172 11.14 18.76 -9.48
CA TRP A 172 11.30 17.85 -10.63
C TRP A 172 12.18 18.42 -11.76
N ASP A 173 12.34 19.73 -11.84
CA ASP A 173 13.16 20.46 -12.81
C ASP A 173 14.61 20.66 -12.34
N ASP A 174 14.97 20.11 -11.17
CA ASP A 174 16.36 20.14 -10.70
C ASP A 174 17.27 19.42 -11.67
N LYS A 175 18.44 20.00 -11.89
CA LYS A 175 19.44 19.52 -12.88
C LYS A 175 19.89 18.07 -12.63
N ILE A 176 19.81 17.59 -11.39
CA ILE A 176 20.18 16.20 -11.08
C ILE A 176 19.29 15.18 -11.81
N TYR A 177 18.04 15.56 -12.11
CA TYR A 177 17.07 14.66 -12.77
C TYR A 177 17.22 14.63 -14.30
N LEU A 178 18.03 15.52 -14.90
CA LEU A 178 18.35 15.44 -16.34
C LEU A 178 19.11 14.15 -16.68
N ASP A 179 19.97 13.70 -15.78
CA ASP A 179 20.61 12.37 -15.79
C ASP A 179 20.79 11.92 -14.34
N TYR A 180 19.75 11.28 -13.83
CA TYR A 180 19.71 10.83 -12.44
C TYR A 180 20.83 9.83 -12.12
N ASN A 181 21.09 8.89 -13.01
CA ASN A 181 22.09 7.84 -12.78
C ASN A 181 23.51 8.45 -12.68
N ALA A 182 23.87 9.33 -13.60
CA ALA A 182 25.17 10.02 -13.53
C ALA A 182 25.28 10.94 -12.31
N SER A 183 24.19 11.57 -11.89
CA SER A 183 24.15 12.42 -10.69
C SER A 183 24.31 11.58 -9.43
N LYS A 184 23.67 10.44 -9.34
CA LYS A 184 23.79 9.47 -8.25
C LYS A 184 25.20 8.90 -8.15
N GLU A 185 25.80 8.48 -9.26
CA GLU A 185 27.17 7.99 -9.29
C GLU A 185 28.18 9.03 -8.77
N LYS A 186 28.05 10.28 -9.18
CA LYS A 186 28.88 11.37 -8.65
C LYS A 186 28.71 11.57 -7.14
N PHE A 187 27.48 11.45 -6.64
CA PHE A 187 27.21 11.52 -5.20
C PHE A 187 27.89 10.38 -4.45
N GLU A 188 27.74 9.13 -4.93
CA GLU A 188 28.34 7.94 -4.33
C GLU A 188 29.87 8.00 -4.33
N LEU A 189 30.48 8.60 -5.35
CA LEU A 189 31.90 8.85 -5.44
C LEU A 189 32.38 10.07 -4.60
N GLY A 190 31.47 10.77 -3.94
CA GLY A 190 31.80 11.97 -3.16
C GLY A 190 32.24 13.18 -3.99
N LEU A 191 31.90 13.20 -5.28
CA LEU A 191 32.27 14.27 -6.21
C LEU A 191 31.26 15.44 -6.22
N THR A 192 30.22 15.36 -5.43
CA THR A 192 29.20 16.41 -5.29
C THR A 192 29.23 17.00 -3.89
N PRO A 193 28.91 18.30 -3.72
CA PRO A 193 28.89 18.96 -2.41
C PRO A 193 27.66 18.62 -1.57
N CYS A 194 26.93 17.55 -1.89
CA CYS A 194 25.79 17.12 -1.10
C CYS A 194 26.19 16.77 0.33
N LEU A 195 25.37 17.19 1.28
CA LEU A 195 25.54 16.84 2.69
C LEU A 195 25.49 15.30 2.83
N LYS A 196 26.47 14.75 3.49
CA LYS A 196 26.52 13.33 3.84
C LYS A 196 25.72 13.08 5.11
#